data_ea67021abce7b5ed6ea960e34ec9eca7
#
_entry.id   ea67021abce7b5ed6ea960e34ec9eca7
#
_cell.length_a   1.000
_cell.length_b   1.000
_cell.length_c   1.000
_cell.angle_alpha   90.00
_cell.angle_beta   90.00
_cell.angle_gamma   90.00
#
_symmetry.space_group_name_H-M   'P 1'
#
loop_
_entity.id
_entity.type
_entity.pdbx_description
1 polymer ?
#
loop_
_entity_poly.entity_id
_entity_poly.type
_entity_poly.pdbx_seq_one_letter_code
_entity_poly.pdbx_strand_id
1 'polypeptide(L)'
;MTVHTILKMGDARLLRVAQPVTAFDTPGLHGLVRDMLDTMRAANGAGLAAPQIGVDLQLVVFGTQQPNPRYPNRPLVPPTVLANPVITPLGTEEESDWEGCLSVPGLRGWVPRWTRIRYQGFDPYGDPIDRVVDGFHARVVQHECDHLQGVLYPMRVRDFARFGFTEVLFPDGSLAEDD
;
A
#
# COMPACT_ATOMS: atom_id res chain seq x y z
N MET A 1 3.22 17.53 -13.32
CA MET A 1 3.06 17.01 -11.93
C MET A 1 1.59 17.17 -11.59
N THR A 2 0.85 16.08 -11.48
CA THR A 2 -0.55 16.10 -11.06
C THR A 2 -0.66 15.34 -9.75
N VAL A 3 -1.06 16.04 -8.70
CA VAL A 3 -1.39 15.43 -7.40
C VAL A 3 -2.89 15.23 -7.35
N HIS A 4 -3.33 13.96 -7.24
CA HIS A 4 -4.72 13.60 -7.19
C HIS A 4 -5.27 13.65 -5.77
N THR A 5 -6.57 13.91 -5.65
CA THR A 5 -7.29 13.72 -4.39
C THR A 5 -7.37 12.24 -4.05
N ILE A 6 -6.93 11.88 -2.85
CA ILE A 6 -7.01 10.50 -2.34
C ILE A 6 -8.43 10.28 -1.79
N LEU A 7 -9.09 9.23 -2.28
CA LEU A 7 -10.41 8.81 -1.82
C LEU A 7 -10.32 8.31 -0.38
N LYS A 8 -11.36 8.61 0.40
CA LYS A 8 -11.43 8.17 1.81
C LYS A 8 -12.40 7.01 1.98
N MET A 9 -12.16 6.20 2.98
CA MET A 9 -13.05 5.13 3.43
C MET A 9 -14.49 5.64 3.53
N GLY A 10 -15.44 4.88 2.95
CA GLY A 10 -16.82 5.28 2.71
C GLY A 10 -17.11 5.53 1.22
N ASP A 11 -16.10 5.83 0.39
CA ASP A 11 -16.27 5.88 -1.06
C ASP A 11 -16.36 4.46 -1.62
N ALA A 12 -17.48 4.16 -2.31
CA ALA A 12 -17.76 2.82 -2.84
C ALA A 12 -16.72 2.34 -3.89
N ARG A 13 -15.97 3.26 -4.51
CA ARG A 13 -14.91 2.91 -5.47
C ARG A 13 -13.77 2.16 -4.82
N LEU A 14 -13.49 2.39 -3.52
CA LEU A 14 -12.46 1.69 -2.77
C LEU A 14 -12.80 0.23 -2.45
N LEU A 15 -14.05 -0.18 -2.65
CA LEU A 15 -14.53 -1.54 -2.38
C LEU A 15 -14.66 -2.39 -3.64
N ARG A 16 -14.20 -1.89 -4.78
CA ARG A 16 -14.25 -2.60 -6.05
C ARG A 16 -13.00 -3.44 -6.25
N VAL A 17 -13.16 -4.57 -6.93
CA VAL A 17 -12.04 -5.33 -7.49
C VAL A 17 -11.56 -4.62 -8.74
N ALA A 18 -10.32 -4.21 -8.77
CA ALA A 18 -9.74 -3.44 -9.87
C ALA A 18 -9.53 -4.29 -11.13
N GLN A 19 -9.60 -3.64 -12.29
CA GLN A 19 -9.41 -4.26 -13.59
C GLN A 19 -7.93 -4.45 -13.92
N PRO A 20 -7.54 -5.53 -14.61
CA PRO A 20 -6.16 -5.72 -14.99
C PRO A 20 -5.68 -4.65 -15.98
N VAL A 21 -4.41 -4.30 -15.88
CA VAL A 21 -3.69 -3.55 -16.92
C VAL A 21 -3.50 -4.47 -18.13
N THR A 22 -4.01 -4.07 -19.29
CA THR A 22 -3.96 -4.86 -20.53
C THR A 22 -3.04 -4.28 -21.60
N ALA A 23 -2.64 -3.01 -21.45
CA ALA A 23 -1.74 -2.31 -22.36
C ALA A 23 -0.57 -1.70 -21.59
N PHE A 24 0.63 -2.16 -21.87
CA PHE A 24 1.89 -1.72 -21.29
C PHE A 24 2.62 -0.76 -22.21
N ASP A 25 3.62 -0.06 -21.69
CA ASP A 25 4.47 0.88 -22.40
C ASP A 25 3.71 1.97 -23.19
N THR A 26 2.57 2.40 -22.63
CA THR A 26 1.75 3.46 -23.23
C THR A 26 1.99 4.80 -22.54
N PRO A 27 1.89 5.94 -23.29
CA PRO A 27 1.98 7.26 -22.68
C PRO A 27 0.96 7.50 -21.55
N GLY A 28 -0.23 6.89 -21.66
CA GLY A 28 -1.28 6.97 -20.64
C GLY A 28 -0.88 6.26 -19.36
N LEU A 29 -0.35 5.02 -19.43
CA LEU A 29 0.13 4.27 -18.28
C LEU A 29 1.30 4.98 -17.60
N HIS A 30 2.28 5.44 -18.38
CA HIS A 30 3.42 6.21 -17.83
C HIS A 30 2.97 7.53 -17.20
N GLY A 31 1.95 8.19 -17.75
CA GLY A 31 1.34 9.38 -17.18
C GLY A 31 0.72 9.08 -15.81
N LEU A 32 -0.10 8.03 -15.74
CA LEU A 32 -0.74 7.58 -14.51
C LEU A 32 0.30 7.22 -13.42
N VAL A 33 1.35 6.47 -13.78
CA VAL A 33 2.43 6.12 -12.85
C VAL A 33 3.11 7.35 -12.26
N ARG A 34 3.42 8.37 -13.09
CA ARG A 34 4.00 9.63 -12.60
C ARG A 34 3.07 10.33 -11.62
N ASP A 35 1.79 10.43 -11.96
CA ASP A 35 0.79 11.09 -11.10
C ASP A 35 0.58 10.34 -9.78
N MET A 36 0.60 9.00 -9.79
CA MET A 36 0.55 8.18 -8.59
C MET A 36 1.78 8.40 -7.70
N LEU A 37 2.98 8.40 -8.26
CA LEU A 37 4.22 8.66 -7.51
C LEU A 37 4.25 10.07 -6.91
N ASP A 38 3.79 11.09 -7.66
CA ASP A 38 3.71 12.46 -7.18
C ASP A 38 2.67 12.60 -6.05
N THR A 39 1.52 11.94 -6.19
CA THR A 39 0.47 11.90 -5.17
C THR A 39 0.96 11.19 -3.90
N MET A 40 1.61 10.04 -4.05
CA MET A 40 2.18 9.28 -2.93
C MET A 40 3.19 10.13 -2.15
N ARG A 41 4.13 10.79 -2.85
CA ARG A 41 5.15 11.65 -2.22
C ARG A 41 4.52 12.85 -1.51
N ALA A 42 3.57 13.53 -2.16
CA ALA A 42 2.87 14.68 -1.57
C ALA A 42 2.10 14.32 -0.29
N ALA A 43 1.64 13.07 -0.18
CA ALA A 43 0.94 12.56 1.00
C ALA A 43 1.85 11.86 2.03
N ASN A 44 3.18 11.84 1.83
CA ASN A 44 4.14 11.07 2.63
C ASN A 44 3.75 9.57 2.75
N GLY A 45 3.20 8.98 1.68
CA GLY A 45 2.80 7.59 1.64
C GLY A 45 3.99 6.64 1.51
N ALA A 46 3.88 5.43 2.08
CA ALA A 46 4.79 4.31 1.83
C ALA A 46 4.41 3.56 0.54
N GLY A 47 3.15 3.67 0.14
CA GLY A 47 2.58 3.16 -1.09
C GLY A 47 1.29 3.90 -1.47
N LEU A 48 0.80 3.60 -2.67
CA LEU A 48 -0.46 4.09 -3.21
C LEU A 48 -0.96 3.13 -4.29
N ALA A 49 -2.23 2.76 -4.22
CA ALA A 49 -2.93 1.98 -5.24
C ALA A 49 -3.78 2.87 -6.15
N ALA A 50 -3.89 2.53 -7.43
CA ALA A 50 -4.69 3.28 -8.40
C ALA A 50 -6.17 3.47 -7.96
N PRO A 51 -6.86 2.49 -7.33
CA PRO A 51 -8.19 2.69 -6.80
C PRO A 51 -8.30 3.84 -5.79
N GLN A 52 -7.24 4.15 -5.04
CA GLN A 52 -7.24 5.24 -4.06
C GLN A 52 -7.31 6.63 -4.70
N ILE A 53 -6.96 6.76 -5.95
CA ILE A 53 -7.14 7.99 -6.75
C ILE A 53 -8.29 7.87 -7.76
N GLY A 54 -9.16 6.86 -7.60
CA GLY A 54 -10.35 6.66 -8.40
C GLY A 54 -10.12 5.98 -9.75
N VAL A 55 -8.94 5.44 -10.00
CA VAL A 55 -8.60 4.71 -11.23
C VAL A 55 -8.77 3.21 -11.01
N ASP A 56 -9.65 2.59 -11.80
CA ASP A 56 -10.02 1.18 -11.70
C ASP A 56 -9.02 0.28 -12.45
N LEU A 57 -7.77 0.24 -11.96
CA LEU A 57 -6.70 -0.60 -12.53
C LEU A 57 -5.90 -1.32 -11.44
N GLN A 58 -5.47 -2.54 -11.75
CA GLN A 58 -4.55 -3.31 -10.91
C GLN A 58 -3.12 -2.76 -11.03
N LEU A 59 -2.90 -1.60 -10.40
CA LEU A 59 -1.64 -0.89 -10.41
C LEU A 59 -1.36 -0.31 -9.02
N VAL A 60 -0.17 -0.57 -8.50
CA VAL A 60 0.31 -0.02 -7.23
C VAL A 60 1.71 0.57 -7.39
N VAL A 61 2.00 1.59 -6.62
CA VAL A 61 3.34 2.16 -6.44
C VAL A 61 3.69 2.09 -4.95
N PHE A 62 4.92 1.73 -4.61
CA PHE A 62 5.37 1.66 -3.22
C PHE A 62 6.89 1.82 -3.11
N GLY A 63 7.34 2.07 -1.88
CA GLY A 63 8.74 2.26 -1.57
C GLY A 63 9.23 3.69 -1.78
N THR A 64 10.30 4.04 -1.05
CA THR A 64 10.90 5.38 -1.07
C THR A 64 12.41 5.25 -1.07
N GLN A 65 13.10 6.27 -1.64
CA GLN A 65 14.55 6.35 -1.61
C GLN A 65 15.10 6.93 -0.29
N GLN A 66 14.24 7.49 0.53
CA GLN A 66 14.56 8.09 1.83
C GLN A 66 13.61 7.54 2.90
N PRO A 67 14.00 7.61 4.19
CA PRO A 67 13.12 7.22 5.27
C PRO A 67 11.75 7.91 5.16
N ASN A 68 10.69 7.13 5.32
CA ASN A 68 9.34 7.67 5.27
C ASN A 68 9.01 8.32 6.62
N PRO A 69 8.55 9.59 6.65
CA PRO A 69 8.20 10.27 7.92
C PRO A 69 7.11 9.57 8.74
N ARG A 70 6.28 8.74 8.11
CA ARG A 70 5.23 7.97 8.79
C ARG A 70 5.73 6.64 9.35
N TYR A 71 6.94 6.23 8.95
CA TYR A 71 7.60 4.97 9.32
C TYR A 71 9.11 5.19 9.47
N PRO A 72 9.55 6.07 10.40
CA PRO A 72 10.93 6.56 10.46
C PRO A 72 11.95 5.46 10.81
N ASN A 73 11.52 4.44 11.56
CA ASN A 73 12.39 3.36 12.04
C ASN A 73 12.30 2.07 11.20
N ARG A 74 11.55 2.10 10.07
CA ARG A 74 11.40 0.93 9.20
C ARG A 74 12.47 0.88 8.12
N PRO A 75 12.87 -0.33 7.69
CA PRO A 75 13.77 -0.51 6.57
C PRO A 75 13.23 0.15 5.30
N LEU A 76 14.13 0.65 4.46
CA LEU A 76 13.74 1.19 3.15
C LEU A 76 13.17 0.08 2.27
N VAL A 77 12.02 0.36 1.67
CA VAL A 77 11.43 -0.47 0.63
C VAL A 77 11.83 0.12 -0.73
N PRO A 78 12.45 -0.65 -1.62
CA PRO A 78 12.86 -0.15 -2.92
C PRO A 78 11.67 0.39 -3.74
N PRO A 79 11.79 1.58 -4.37
CA PRO A 79 10.75 2.10 -5.23
C PRO A 79 10.36 1.09 -6.30
N THR A 80 9.08 0.78 -6.35
CA THR A 80 8.54 -0.23 -7.26
C THR A 80 7.20 0.24 -7.81
N VAL A 81 6.99 0.01 -9.10
CA VAL A 81 5.69 0.09 -9.77
C VAL A 81 5.31 -1.32 -10.14
N LEU A 82 4.13 -1.77 -9.73
CA LEU A 82 3.71 -3.16 -9.90
C LEU A 82 2.29 -3.21 -10.47
N ALA A 83 2.17 -3.75 -11.67
CA ALA A 83 0.91 -4.01 -12.35
C ALA A 83 0.54 -5.49 -12.28
N ASN A 84 -0.77 -5.78 -12.17
CA ASN A 84 -1.34 -7.12 -12.13
C ASN A 84 -0.65 -8.04 -11.10
N PRO A 85 -0.55 -7.62 -9.84
CA PRO A 85 0.19 -8.38 -8.85
C PRO A 85 -0.49 -9.70 -8.47
N VAL A 86 0.35 -10.72 -8.28
CA VAL A 86 -0.03 -11.99 -7.65
C VAL A 86 0.86 -12.18 -6.44
N ILE A 87 0.26 -12.40 -5.27
CA ILE A 87 0.96 -12.66 -4.01
C ILE A 87 0.81 -14.13 -3.65
N THR A 88 1.92 -14.76 -3.32
CA THR A 88 1.99 -16.12 -2.80
C THR A 88 2.68 -16.12 -1.44
N PRO A 89 1.99 -16.46 -0.34
CA PRO A 89 2.63 -16.64 0.96
C PRO A 89 3.67 -17.76 0.91
N LEU A 90 4.82 -17.53 1.53
CA LEU A 90 5.89 -18.52 1.65
C LEU A 90 5.99 -19.00 3.10
N GLY A 91 4.98 -19.76 3.52
CA GLY A 91 4.80 -20.25 4.88
C GLY A 91 3.44 -19.88 5.46
N THR A 92 3.23 -20.22 6.73
CA THR A 92 1.99 -19.97 7.46
C THR A 92 2.14 -18.92 8.55
N GLU A 93 3.35 -18.38 8.72
CA GLU A 93 3.67 -17.43 9.76
C GLU A 93 3.12 -16.06 9.44
N GLU A 94 2.37 -15.50 10.38
CA GLU A 94 1.88 -14.12 10.36
C GLU A 94 2.55 -13.32 11.48
N GLU A 95 2.82 -12.05 11.22
CA GLU A 95 3.22 -11.05 12.20
C GLU A 95 2.19 -9.92 12.18
N SER A 96 1.75 -9.52 13.37
CA SER A 96 0.84 -8.39 13.51
C SER A 96 1.63 -7.12 13.83
N ASP A 97 1.22 -6.01 13.20
CA ASP A 97 1.86 -4.73 13.40
C ASP A 97 0.88 -3.58 13.10
N TRP A 98 1.23 -2.35 13.51
CA TRP A 98 0.41 -1.19 13.27
C TRP A 98 0.41 -0.77 11.81
N GLU A 99 -0.77 -0.61 11.24
CA GLU A 99 -0.97 -0.06 9.90
C GLU A 99 -1.83 1.19 9.93
N GLY A 100 -1.50 2.11 9.04
CA GLY A 100 -2.34 3.22 8.65
C GLY A 100 -2.46 3.29 7.13
N CYS A 101 -3.45 4.02 6.63
CA CYS A 101 -3.71 4.16 5.21
C CYS A 101 -4.03 5.61 4.86
N LEU A 102 -3.58 6.06 3.70
CA LEU A 102 -3.93 7.40 3.17
C LEU A 102 -5.44 7.55 2.95
N SER A 103 -6.14 6.44 2.66
CA SER A 103 -7.60 6.40 2.52
C SER A 103 -8.36 6.27 3.85
N VAL A 104 -7.64 6.10 4.98
CA VAL A 104 -8.21 5.97 6.33
C VAL A 104 -7.45 6.89 7.28
N PRO A 105 -7.51 8.23 7.05
CA PRO A 105 -6.68 9.18 7.79
C PRO A 105 -7.04 9.21 9.27
N GLY A 106 -6.02 9.39 10.11
CA GLY A 106 -6.16 9.54 11.55
C GLY A 106 -6.41 8.24 12.32
N LEU A 107 -6.55 7.11 11.65
CA LEU A 107 -6.76 5.80 12.29
C LEU A 107 -5.55 4.89 12.11
N ARG A 108 -5.34 4.03 13.13
CA ARG A 108 -4.37 2.93 13.12
C ARG A 108 -5.03 1.64 13.57
N GLY A 109 -4.52 0.52 13.06
CA GLY A 109 -5.00 -0.81 13.43
C GLY A 109 -3.87 -1.82 13.46
N TRP A 110 -4.00 -2.77 14.38
CA TRP A 110 -3.08 -3.90 14.53
C TRP A 110 -3.46 -5.00 13.55
N VAL A 111 -2.65 -5.18 12.49
CA VAL A 111 -3.00 -5.99 11.32
C VAL A 111 -2.05 -7.16 11.16
N PRO A 112 -2.55 -8.41 11.11
CA PRO A 112 -1.74 -9.57 10.78
C PRO A 112 -1.41 -9.59 9.28
N ARG A 113 -0.15 -9.90 8.98
CA ARG A 113 0.33 -10.11 7.61
C ARG A 113 1.26 -11.31 7.56
N TRP A 114 1.30 -12.00 6.43
CA TRP A 114 2.32 -13.01 6.20
C TRP A 114 3.70 -12.40 6.29
N THR A 115 4.59 -13.05 7.06
CA THR A 115 5.95 -12.55 7.31
C THR A 115 6.80 -12.60 6.05
N ARG A 116 6.55 -13.57 5.16
CA ARG A 116 7.31 -13.79 3.93
C ARG A 116 6.40 -14.13 2.77
N ILE A 117 6.58 -13.41 1.65
CA ILE A 117 5.79 -13.59 0.43
C ILE A 117 6.69 -13.63 -0.79
N ARG A 118 6.19 -14.27 -1.87
CA ARG A 118 6.61 -14.01 -3.24
C ARG A 118 5.55 -13.13 -3.88
N TYR A 119 5.96 -12.06 -4.54
CA TYR A 119 5.07 -11.31 -5.40
C TYR A 119 5.57 -11.29 -6.83
N GLN A 120 4.63 -11.41 -7.76
CA GLN A 120 4.86 -11.41 -9.19
C GLN A 120 3.93 -10.41 -9.84
N GLY A 121 4.32 -9.90 -11.01
CA GLY A 121 3.53 -8.94 -11.79
C GLY A 121 4.40 -8.36 -12.89
N PHE A 122 4.08 -7.15 -13.29
CA PHE A 122 4.77 -6.49 -14.39
C PHE A 122 5.12 -5.05 -14.00
N ASP A 123 6.20 -4.55 -14.57
CA ASP A 123 6.51 -3.12 -14.55
C ASP A 123 5.68 -2.35 -15.61
N PRO A 124 5.77 -1.01 -15.70
CA PRO A 124 5.02 -0.24 -16.68
C PRO A 124 5.40 -0.50 -18.15
N TYR A 125 6.55 -1.14 -18.40
CA TYR A 125 6.99 -1.53 -19.73
C TYR A 125 6.49 -2.90 -20.16
N GLY A 126 5.92 -3.67 -19.20
CA GLY A 126 5.48 -5.05 -19.41
C GLY A 126 6.56 -6.08 -19.08
N ASP A 127 7.68 -5.65 -18.52
CA ASP A 127 8.73 -6.55 -18.07
C ASP A 127 8.31 -7.26 -16.77
N PRO A 128 8.56 -8.57 -16.62
CA PRO A 128 8.11 -9.33 -15.47
C PRO A 128 8.90 -8.94 -14.21
N ILE A 129 8.16 -8.81 -13.12
CA ILE A 129 8.69 -8.68 -11.75
C ILE A 129 8.40 -9.96 -11.01
N ASP A 130 9.41 -10.52 -10.34
CA ASP A 130 9.31 -11.72 -9.52
C ASP A 130 10.29 -11.57 -8.34
N ARG A 131 9.75 -11.38 -7.13
CA ARG A 131 10.56 -11.12 -5.94
C ARG A 131 10.04 -11.89 -4.73
N VAL A 132 10.96 -12.37 -3.91
CA VAL A 132 10.71 -12.90 -2.56
C VAL A 132 11.15 -11.86 -1.56
N VAL A 133 10.25 -11.50 -0.65
CA VAL A 133 10.47 -10.45 0.35
C VAL A 133 9.87 -10.84 1.70
N ASP A 134 10.34 -10.18 2.77
CA ASP A 134 9.88 -10.39 4.14
C ASP A 134 9.68 -9.07 4.90
N GLY A 135 9.25 -9.19 6.15
CA GLY A 135 9.14 -8.09 7.11
C GLY A 135 8.29 -6.92 6.59
N PHE A 136 8.78 -5.70 6.78
CA PHE A 136 8.07 -4.48 6.41
C PHE A 136 7.81 -4.38 4.89
N HIS A 137 8.75 -4.83 4.05
CA HIS A 137 8.54 -4.86 2.60
C HIS A 137 7.35 -5.76 2.24
N ALA A 138 7.28 -6.97 2.81
CA ALA A 138 6.16 -7.88 2.59
C ALA A 138 4.82 -7.27 3.06
N ARG A 139 4.82 -6.54 4.19
CA ARG A 139 3.65 -5.84 4.72
C ARG A 139 3.13 -4.77 3.77
N VAL A 140 4.01 -3.88 3.28
CA VAL A 140 3.65 -2.82 2.35
C VAL A 140 3.04 -3.39 1.08
N VAL A 141 3.66 -4.41 0.46
CA VAL A 141 3.12 -5.05 -0.75
C VAL A 141 1.73 -5.62 -0.51
N GLN A 142 1.51 -6.33 0.61
CA GLN A 142 0.21 -6.90 0.95
C GLN A 142 -0.85 -5.81 1.17
N HIS A 143 -0.49 -4.70 1.82
CA HIS A 143 -1.37 -3.57 2.05
C HIS A 143 -1.83 -2.94 0.72
N GLU A 144 -0.89 -2.63 -0.17
CA GLU A 144 -1.22 -1.99 -1.45
C GLU A 144 -2.02 -2.92 -2.38
N CYS A 145 -1.69 -4.21 -2.39
CA CYS A 145 -2.42 -5.19 -3.20
C CYS A 145 -3.84 -5.47 -2.67
N ASP A 146 -4.09 -5.31 -1.37
CA ASP A 146 -5.43 -5.39 -0.79
C ASP A 146 -6.37 -4.37 -1.44
N HIS A 147 -5.91 -3.15 -1.69
CA HIS A 147 -6.71 -2.12 -2.36
C HIS A 147 -7.21 -2.55 -3.75
N LEU A 148 -6.44 -3.39 -4.45
CA LEU A 148 -6.82 -3.92 -5.76
C LEU A 148 -7.94 -4.96 -5.68
N GLN A 149 -8.18 -5.50 -4.49
CA GLN A 149 -9.26 -6.45 -4.19
C GLN A 149 -10.43 -5.79 -3.44
N GLY A 150 -10.44 -4.45 -3.33
CA GLY A 150 -11.45 -3.71 -2.58
C GLY A 150 -11.36 -3.90 -1.07
N VAL A 151 -10.19 -4.25 -0.55
CA VAL A 151 -9.95 -4.49 0.87
C VAL A 151 -9.19 -3.31 1.46
N LEU A 152 -9.70 -2.76 2.55
CA LEU A 152 -9.03 -1.76 3.37
C LEU A 152 -8.50 -2.43 4.65
N TYR A 153 -7.36 -1.94 5.17
CA TYR A 153 -6.72 -2.57 6.33
C TYR A 153 -7.64 -2.72 7.57
N PRO A 154 -8.65 -1.85 7.85
CA PRO A 154 -9.59 -2.07 8.94
C PRO A 154 -10.36 -3.40 8.84
N MET A 155 -10.55 -3.93 7.62
CA MET A 155 -11.19 -5.23 7.38
C MET A 155 -10.29 -6.41 7.79
N ARG A 156 -9.01 -6.18 8.02
CA ARG A 156 -8.03 -7.17 8.47
C ARG A 156 -7.82 -7.16 9.97
N VAL A 157 -8.30 -6.14 10.67
CA VAL A 157 -8.17 -6.02 12.13
C VAL A 157 -8.96 -7.14 12.81
N ARG A 158 -8.29 -7.94 13.62
CA ARG A 158 -8.91 -9.05 14.38
C ARG A 158 -9.29 -8.65 15.80
N ASP A 159 -8.61 -7.65 16.35
CA ASP A 159 -8.85 -7.14 17.70
C ASP A 159 -9.17 -5.64 17.66
N PHE A 160 -10.44 -5.31 17.86
CA PHE A 160 -10.91 -3.91 17.84
C PHE A 160 -10.41 -3.08 19.03
N ALA A 161 -9.89 -3.69 20.10
CA ALA A 161 -9.20 -2.95 21.16
C ALA A 161 -7.87 -2.32 20.67
N ARG A 162 -7.37 -2.83 19.53
CA ARG A 162 -6.16 -2.35 18.83
C ARG A 162 -6.50 -1.68 17.50
N PHE A 163 -7.62 -0.95 17.46
CA PHE A 163 -8.02 -0.12 16.32
C PHE A 163 -8.66 1.16 16.83
N GLY A 164 -8.17 2.30 16.40
CA GLY A 164 -8.69 3.59 16.86
C GLY A 164 -7.96 4.79 16.27
N PHE A 165 -8.28 5.96 16.80
CA PHE A 165 -7.61 7.18 16.41
C PHE A 165 -6.17 7.19 16.94
N THR A 166 -5.24 7.61 16.05
CA THR A 166 -3.81 7.64 16.35
C THR A 166 -3.50 8.42 17.62
N GLU A 167 -4.09 9.61 17.80
CA GLU A 167 -3.89 10.45 18.98
C GLU A 167 -4.45 9.87 20.28
N VAL A 168 -5.36 8.89 20.19
CA VAL A 168 -5.92 8.18 21.35
C VAL A 168 -5.09 6.95 21.69
N LEU A 169 -4.66 6.20 20.66
CA LEU A 169 -3.83 5.00 20.83
C LEU A 169 -2.40 5.37 21.28
N PHE A 170 -1.89 6.50 20.82
CA PHE A 170 -0.51 6.96 21.01
C PHE A 170 -0.48 8.43 21.46
N PRO A 171 -0.96 8.72 22.68
CA PRO A 171 -1.10 10.10 23.17
C PRO A 171 0.24 10.82 23.39
N ASP A 172 1.33 10.07 23.51
CA ASP A 172 2.70 10.54 23.67
C ASP A 172 3.46 10.67 22.33
N GLY A 173 2.82 10.33 21.22
CA GLY A 173 3.45 10.34 19.90
C GLY A 173 4.37 9.15 19.65
N SER A 174 4.32 8.10 20.47
CA SER A 174 5.21 6.92 20.42
C SER A 174 5.19 6.15 19.09
N LEU A 175 4.19 6.36 18.24
CA LEU A 175 4.17 5.81 16.88
C LEU A 175 5.37 6.27 16.02
N ALA A 176 5.93 7.43 16.33
CA ALA A 176 7.13 7.92 15.65
C ALA A 176 8.41 7.17 16.07
N GLU A 177 8.36 6.43 17.19
CA GLU A 177 9.48 5.68 17.74
C GLU A 177 9.42 4.18 17.41
N ASP A 178 8.20 3.62 17.23
CA ASP A 178 7.97 2.18 17.08
C ASP A 178 7.53 1.73 15.66
N ASP A 179 7.28 2.67 14.73
CA ASP A 179 6.83 2.36 13.35
C ASP A 179 7.94 2.49 12.30
#